data_19e0c94cae91e8c69a767c3d8c6f2307
#
_entry.id   19e0c94cae91e8c69a767c3d8c6f2307
#
_cell.length_a   1.000
_cell.length_b   1.000
_cell.length_c   1.000
_cell.angle_alpha   90.00
_cell.angle_beta   90.00
_cell.angle_gamma   90.00
#
_symmetry.space_group_name_H-M   'P 1'
#
loop_
_entity.id
_entity.type
_entity.pdbx_description
1 polymer ?
#
loop_
_entity_poly.entity_id
_entity_poly.type
_entity_poly.pdbx_seq_one_letter_code
_entity_poly.pdbx_strand_id
1 'polypeptide(L)'
;MKVWLFDIMPWPYRQAEIPHPFPGYMYDRALGKELYDGHLALYQRADELGYDGVCFAEHHYGTNSVDPSPNLMAAAVATHTSNCKIVIMGNCLPMHGHPVRVAEELAMLDVLSNGRLVSGFIRGGGGEYWAYNVDATKGRSMFNEAAELIVKAWTDDEPFAWHGEHYDYDVVSILPRPLQQPHPPVIMAGNSAESIEWAAERRYPLFTSFSPTRQIAETFGYYQKYAEEECGWTPTPEFKGVSRQCYVAETDAKAREEVEEHALTFYNVLASPQKQAEMKDVSAARYTERSFSYKTQTHVHLAQAAGTTWESVQERGLLIAGSPDTVIRKIREQRDALGVGTFLSYLPFGTLEPKHAMKSLELFAKEVLPVIRDD
;
A
#
# COMPACT_ATOMS: atom_id res chain seq x y z
N MET A 1 2.57 18.71 -6.08
CA MET A 1 2.47 17.42 -5.33
C MET A 1 2.33 16.25 -6.31
N LYS A 2 2.97 15.08 -6.06
CA LYS A 2 2.78 13.87 -6.89
C LYS A 2 1.47 13.18 -6.54
N VAL A 3 0.83 12.56 -7.54
CA VAL A 3 -0.41 11.81 -7.36
C VAL A 3 -0.25 10.41 -7.94
N TRP A 4 -0.43 9.40 -7.09
CA TRP A 4 -0.42 8.00 -7.48
C TRP A 4 -1.81 7.39 -7.34
N LEU A 5 -2.20 6.55 -8.28
CA LEU A 5 -3.36 5.69 -8.13
C LEU A 5 -2.97 4.51 -7.23
N PHE A 6 -3.63 4.32 -6.10
CA PHE A 6 -3.44 3.19 -5.23
C PHE A 6 -4.65 2.27 -5.29
N ASP A 7 -4.40 1.00 -5.54
CA ASP A 7 -5.44 -0.01 -5.66
C ASP A 7 -5.00 -1.28 -4.93
N ILE A 8 -5.93 -1.90 -4.23
CA ILE A 8 -5.72 -3.20 -3.57
C ILE A 8 -6.55 -4.31 -4.23
N MET A 9 -7.24 -4.03 -5.33
CA MET A 9 -8.09 -4.96 -6.07
C MET A 9 -9.13 -5.68 -5.18
N PRO A 10 -10.08 -4.95 -4.57
CA PRO A 10 -11.03 -5.55 -3.66
C PRO A 10 -12.04 -6.44 -4.39
N TRP A 11 -12.50 -7.51 -3.72
CA TRP A 11 -13.62 -8.32 -4.18
C TRP A 11 -14.94 -7.60 -3.93
N PRO A 12 -15.84 -7.42 -4.93
CA PRO A 12 -16.95 -6.47 -4.85
C PRO A 12 -18.17 -6.98 -4.09
N TYR A 13 -18.12 -8.14 -3.46
CA TYR A 13 -19.24 -8.64 -2.65
C TYR A 13 -19.26 -8.02 -1.25
N ARG A 14 -20.46 -7.99 -0.63
CA ARG A 14 -20.62 -7.58 0.77
C ARG A 14 -19.86 -8.53 1.68
N GLN A 15 -18.82 -8.03 2.27
CA GLN A 15 -17.82 -8.84 2.96
C GLN A 15 -18.29 -9.36 4.33
N ALA A 16 -19.38 -8.81 4.90
CA ALA A 16 -19.92 -9.27 6.20
C ALA A 16 -20.39 -10.74 6.19
N GLU A 17 -20.77 -11.25 5.02
CA GLU A 17 -21.32 -12.60 4.87
C GLU A 17 -20.27 -13.62 4.39
N ILE A 18 -19.05 -13.16 4.08
CA ILE A 18 -17.99 -14.03 3.55
C ILE A 18 -17.03 -14.40 4.65
N PRO A 19 -16.81 -15.69 4.93
CA PRO A 19 -15.86 -16.12 5.94
C PRO A 19 -14.41 -15.81 5.54
N HIS A 20 -13.54 -15.72 6.53
CA HIS A 20 -12.09 -15.69 6.32
C HIS A 20 -11.47 -16.99 6.86
N PRO A 21 -10.67 -17.72 6.08
CA PRO A 21 -10.25 -17.46 4.70
C PRO A 21 -11.42 -17.58 3.69
N PHE A 22 -11.31 -16.85 2.58
CA PHE A 22 -12.31 -16.85 1.53
C PHE A 22 -12.42 -18.23 0.87
N PRO A 23 -13.57 -18.92 0.94
CA PRO A 23 -13.68 -20.27 0.39
C PRO A 23 -13.71 -20.26 -1.13
N GLY A 24 -12.88 -21.11 -1.76
CA GLY A 24 -12.78 -21.18 -3.21
C GLY A 24 -14.09 -21.48 -3.95
N TYR A 25 -15.07 -22.15 -3.28
CA TYR A 25 -16.40 -22.41 -3.89
C TYR A 25 -17.27 -21.14 -4.02
N MET A 26 -16.95 -20.08 -3.28
CA MET A 26 -17.62 -18.76 -3.38
C MET A 26 -16.97 -17.86 -4.44
N TYR A 27 -15.82 -18.23 -4.98
CA TYR A 27 -15.13 -17.46 -6.00
C TYR A 27 -15.77 -17.64 -7.37
N ASP A 28 -16.43 -16.61 -7.89
CA ASP A 28 -16.93 -16.56 -9.25
C ASP A 28 -15.78 -16.29 -10.23
N ARG A 29 -15.45 -17.29 -11.06
CA ARG A 29 -14.33 -17.20 -12.02
C ARG A 29 -14.57 -16.18 -13.12
N ALA A 30 -15.83 -16.02 -13.58
CA ALA A 30 -16.16 -15.04 -14.61
C ALA A 30 -16.01 -13.62 -14.08
N LEU A 31 -16.55 -13.35 -12.89
CA LEU A 31 -16.38 -12.09 -12.20
C LEU A 31 -14.90 -11.82 -11.89
N GLY A 32 -14.15 -12.83 -11.43
CA GLY A 32 -12.72 -12.69 -11.18
C GLY A 32 -11.96 -12.24 -12.43
N LYS A 33 -12.26 -12.83 -13.59
CA LYS A 33 -11.68 -12.41 -14.88
C LYS A 33 -12.05 -10.96 -15.23
N GLU A 34 -13.34 -10.61 -15.08
CA GLU A 34 -13.83 -9.23 -15.34
C GLU A 34 -13.13 -8.21 -14.44
N LEU A 35 -12.92 -8.54 -13.15
CA LEU A 35 -12.20 -7.68 -12.23
C LEU A 35 -10.77 -7.45 -12.68
N TYR A 36 -10.00 -8.49 -12.99
CA TYR A 36 -8.63 -8.33 -13.49
C TYR A 36 -8.56 -7.47 -14.74
N ASP A 37 -9.47 -7.67 -15.71
CA ASP A 37 -9.52 -6.84 -16.92
C ASP A 37 -9.87 -5.38 -16.58
N GLY A 38 -10.80 -5.16 -15.66
CA GLY A 38 -11.20 -3.81 -15.23
C GLY A 38 -10.08 -3.08 -14.50
N HIS A 39 -9.35 -3.76 -13.62
CA HIS A 39 -8.20 -3.16 -12.93
C HIS A 39 -7.04 -2.85 -13.89
N LEU A 40 -6.72 -3.77 -14.83
CA LEU A 40 -5.72 -3.49 -15.87
C LEU A 40 -6.09 -2.28 -16.70
N ALA A 41 -7.36 -2.15 -17.12
CA ALA A 41 -7.84 -0.99 -17.85
C ALA A 41 -7.73 0.31 -17.02
N LEU A 42 -8.01 0.23 -15.70
CA LEU A 42 -7.90 1.37 -14.79
C LEU A 42 -6.44 1.87 -14.68
N TYR A 43 -5.47 0.96 -14.56
CA TYR A 43 -4.05 1.32 -14.50
C TYR A 43 -3.53 1.92 -15.80
N GLN A 44 -3.91 1.34 -16.96
CA GLN A 44 -3.57 1.90 -18.27
C GLN A 44 -4.16 3.30 -18.44
N ARG A 45 -5.41 3.47 -18.04
CA ARG A 45 -6.07 4.76 -18.12
C ARG A 45 -5.43 5.80 -17.21
N ALA A 46 -4.97 5.43 -16.02
CA ALA A 46 -4.24 6.33 -15.14
C ALA A 46 -2.93 6.84 -15.78
N ASP A 47 -2.17 5.98 -16.45
CA ASP A 47 -0.97 6.37 -17.21
C ASP A 47 -1.29 7.37 -18.33
N GLU A 48 -2.33 7.10 -19.14
CA GLU A 48 -2.79 7.97 -20.21
C GLU A 48 -3.25 9.35 -19.71
N LEU A 49 -3.89 9.37 -18.55
CA LEU A 49 -4.40 10.58 -17.90
C LEU A 49 -3.31 11.36 -17.15
N GLY A 50 -2.10 10.80 -17.08
CA GLY A 50 -0.94 11.47 -16.51
C GLY A 50 -0.82 11.35 -14.99
N TYR A 51 -1.36 10.33 -14.33
CA TYR A 51 -0.99 10.04 -12.96
C TYR A 51 0.52 9.75 -12.85
N ASP A 52 1.16 10.18 -11.75
CA ASP A 52 2.60 10.02 -11.57
C ASP A 52 3.04 8.59 -11.25
N GLY A 53 2.11 7.76 -10.80
CA GLY A 53 2.35 6.35 -10.48
C GLY A 53 1.08 5.54 -10.29
N VAL A 54 1.22 4.22 -10.39
CA VAL A 54 0.21 3.23 -10.05
C VAL A 54 0.78 2.26 -9.03
N CYS A 55 0.01 1.95 -7.97
CA CYS A 55 0.50 1.24 -6.79
C CYS A 55 -0.27 -0.07 -6.60
N PHE A 56 0.47 -1.13 -6.27
CA PHE A 56 -0.01 -2.50 -6.06
C PHE A 56 0.30 -2.96 -4.64
N ALA A 57 -0.63 -3.69 -4.00
CA ALA A 57 -0.46 -4.20 -2.64
C ALA A 57 -0.59 -5.73 -2.61
N GLU A 58 0.11 -6.37 -1.67
CA GLU A 58 0.09 -7.82 -1.48
C GLU A 58 -0.87 -8.20 -0.35
N HIS A 59 -1.92 -9.00 -0.65
CA HIS A 59 -2.85 -9.54 0.33
C HIS A 59 -3.29 -10.95 -0.02
N HIS A 60 -3.59 -11.75 1.01
CA HIS A 60 -3.88 -13.16 0.86
C HIS A 60 -5.17 -13.58 1.55
N TYR A 61 -5.88 -14.56 0.96
CA TYR A 61 -7.00 -15.33 1.49
C TYR A 61 -8.23 -14.52 1.93
N GLY A 62 -8.26 -13.23 1.67
CA GLY A 62 -9.36 -12.35 2.04
C GLY A 62 -10.05 -11.71 0.85
N THR A 63 -11.20 -11.07 1.10
CA THR A 63 -11.96 -10.31 0.10
C THR A 63 -11.52 -8.85 -0.01
N ASN A 64 -10.60 -8.43 0.83
CA ASN A 64 -10.01 -7.09 0.76
C ASN A 64 -9.10 -6.91 -0.47
N SER A 65 -8.59 -8.03 -1.02
CA SER A 65 -7.81 -8.02 -2.25
C SER A 65 -7.86 -9.38 -2.94
N VAL A 66 -7.85 -9.35 -4.27
CA VAL A 66 -7.63 -10.53 -5.12
C VAL A 66 -6.26 -10.47 -5.82
N ASP A 67 -5.36 -9.62 -5.36
CA ASP A 67 -3.97 -9.54 -5.83
C ASP A 67 -3.01 -10.17 -4.81
N PRO A 68 -2.66 -11.46 -4.98
CA PRO A 68 -1.71 -12.13 -4.11
C PRO A 68 -0.26 -11.90 -4.55
N SER A 69 -0.01 -11.26 -5.70
CA SER A 69 1.33 -11.04 -6.23
C SER A 69 1.42 -9.69 -6.94
N PRO A 70 1.72 -8.62 -6.20
CA PRO A 70 1.87 -7.28 -6.78
C PRO A 70 2.95 -7.25 -7.87
N ASN A 71 3.98 -8.10 -7.79
CA ASN A 71 5.03 -8.19 -8.80
C ASN A 71 4.49 -8.69 -10.16
N LEU A 72 3.58 -9.69 -10.16
CA LEU A 72 2.96 -10.18 -11.41
C LEU A 72 2.02 -9.14 -12.01
N MET A 73 1.18 -8.51 -11.19
CA MET A 73 0.28 -7.45 -11.66
C MET A 73 1.08 -6.27 -12.21
N ALA A 74 2.09 -5.82 -11.49
CA ALA A 74 2.99 -4.75 -11.91
C ALA A 74 3.70 -5.08 -13.24
N ALA A 75 4.15 -6.32 -13.45
CA ALA A 75 4.77 -6.74 -14.70
C ALA A 75 3.77 -6.65 -15.88
N ALA A 76 2.53 -7.09 -15.69
CA ALA A 76 1.49 -6.95 -16.69
C ALA A 76 1.24 -5.47 -17.04
N VAL A 77 1.12 -4.61 -16.03
CA VAL A 77 0.87 -3.16 -16.21
C VAL A 77 2.08 -2.45 -16.81
N ALA A 78 3.30 -2.80 -16.43
CA ALA A 78 4.53 -2.18 -16.94
C ALA A 78 4.66 -2.30 -18.46
N THR A 79 4.15 -3.40 -19.06
CA THR A 79 4.19 -3.61 -20.52
C THR A 79 3.10 -2.84 -21.29
N HIS A 80 2.11 -2.29 -20.59
CA HIS A 80 0.98 -1.56 -21.17
C HIS A 80 0.94 -0.07 -20.78
N THR A 81 1.96 0.41 -20.07
CA THR A 81 2.12 1.80 -19.63
C THR A 81 3.50 2.32 -20.03
N SER A 82 3.67 3.64 -20.08
CA SER A 82 4.92 4.24 -20.56
C SER A 82 5.49 5.34 -19.67
N ASN A 83 4.66 5.99 -18.86
CA ASN A 83 5.04 7.24 -18.17
C ASN A 83 5.02 7.10 -16.65
N CYS A 84 3.96 6.53 -16.09
CA CYS A 84 3.77 6.45 -14.65
C CYS A 84 4.79 5.53 -13.96
N LYS A 85 5.13 5.83 -12.72
CA LYS A 85 5.90 4.92 -11.87
C LYS A 85 5.09 3.64 -11.60
N ILE A 86 5.78 2.52 -11.56
CA ILE A 86 5.26 1.21 -11.17
C ILE A 86 5.65 0.99 -9.73
N VAL A 87 4.70 1.09 -8.82
CA VAL A 87 4.98 1.16 -7.38
C VAL A 87 4.48 -0.11 -6.67
N ILE A 88 5.38 -0.90 -6.16
CA ILE A 88 5.03 -1.98 -5.24
C ILE A 88 4.84 -1.39 -3.85
N MET A 89 3.65 -1.55 -3.22
CA MET A 89 3.31 -0.86 -1.98
C MET A 89 3.14 -1.79 -0.74
N GLY A 90 3.68 -2.94 -0.68
CA GLY A 90 4.95 -3.48 -0.93
C GLY A 90 4.95 -5.01 -0.85
N ASN A 91 6.11 -5.59 -1.08
CA ASN A 91 6.36 -7.00 -0.83
C ASN A 91 6.45 -7.26 0.68
N CYS A 92 5.69 -8.25 1.16
CA CYS A 92 5.75 -8.70 2.55
C CYS A 92 6.93 -9.66 2.73
N LEU A 93 8.14 -9.11 2.90
CA LEU A 93 9.39 -9.85 2.84
C LEU A 93 9.44 -11.13 3.70
N PRO A 94 8.92 -11.17 4.94
CA PRO A 94 8.96 -12.40 5.75
C PRO A 94 8.13 -13.55 5.19
N MET A 95 7.19 -13.31 4.26
CA MET A 95 6.42 -14.37 3.61
C MET A 95 7.17 -15.02 2.44
N HIS A 96 8.14 -14.30 1.88
CA HIS A 96 8.95 -14.81 0.78
C HIS A 96 10.11 -15.65 1.34
N GLY A 97 10.05 -16.96 1.13
CA GLY A 97 11.06 -17.90 1.64
C GLY A 97 12.47 -17.66 1.08
N HIS A 98 12.58 -16.94 -0.04
CA HIS A 98 13.83 -16.65 -0.73
C HIS A 98 13.90 -15.17 -1.15
N PRO A 99 14.48 -14.28 -0.32
CA PRO A 99 14.65 -12.86 -0.66
C PRO A 99 15.39 -12.60 -1.97
N VAL A 100 16.35 -13.48 -2.34
CA VAL A 100 17.05 -13.39 -3.63
C VAL A 100 16.06 -13.49 -4.80
N ARG A 101 15.02 -14.31 -4.69
CA ARG A 101 13.97 -14.39 -5.70
C ARG A 101 13.20 -13.07 -5.84
N VAL A 102 12.91 -12.40 -4.73
CA VAL A 102 12.29 -11.07 -4.75
C VAL A 102 13.21 -10.04 -5.41
N ALA A 103 14.51 -10.10 -5.12
CA ALA A 103 15.51 -9.23 -5.76
C ALA A 103 15.54 -9.41 -7.29
N GLU A 104 15.50 -10.66 -7.77
CA GLU A 104 15.46 -10.98 -9.21
C GLU A 104 14.18 -10.48 -9.87
N GLU A 105 13.01 -10.74 -9.27
CA GLU A 105 11.71 -10.31 -9.81
C GLU A 105 11.62 -8.79 -9.91
N LEU A 106 12.06 -8.06 -8.90
CA LEU A 106 12.06 -6.61 -8.91
C LEU A 106 13.10 -6.04 -9.88
N ALA A 107 14.25 -6.68 -10.05
CA ALA A 107 15.22 -6.30 -11.08
C ALA A 107 14.65 -6.53 -12.50
N MET A 108 13.97 -7.65 -12.75
CA MET A 108 13.25 -7.89 -14.00
C MET A 108 12.19 -6.83 -14.25
N LEU A 109 11.40 -6.49 -13.22
CA LEU A 109 10.34 -5.49 -13.31
C LEU A 109 10.91 -4.09 -13.60
N ASP A 110 12.06 -3.76 -13.04
CA ASP A 110 12.76 -2.51 -13.31
C ASP A 110 13.19 -2.41 -14.79
N VAL A 111 13.73 -3.50 -15.33
CA VAL A 111 14.09 -3.59 -16.75
C VAL A 111 12.84 -3.53 -17.65
N LEU A 112 11.78 -4.30 -17.36
CA LEU A 112 10.53 -4.32 -18.13
C LEU A 112 9.83 -2.96 -18.12
N SER A 113 9.89 -2.26 -17.02
CA SER A 113 9.30 -0.91 -16.88
C SER A 113 10.19 0.21 -17.41
N ASN A 114 11.39 -0.09 -17.92
CA ASN A 114 12.37 0.91 -18.36
C ASN A 114 12.74 1.91 -17.22
N GLY A 115 13.06 1.39 -16.03
CA GLY A 115 13.49 2.21 -14.88
C GLY A 115 12.38 3.00 -14.21
N ARG A 116 11.14 2.52 -14.28
CA ARG A 116 9.99 3.17 -13.61
C ARG A 116 9.62 2.54 -12.28
N LEU A 117 10.27 1.44 -11.87
CA LEU A 117 10.00 0.75 -10.62
C LEU A 117 10.27 1.64 -9.40
N VAL A 118 9.38 1.53 -8.40
CA VAL A 118 9.59 1.94 -7.01
C VAL A 118 9.27 0.72 -6.14
N SER A 119 10.24 0.26 -5.37
CA SER A 119 10.13 -0.96 -4.56
C SER A 119 9.67 -0.64 -3.14
N GLY A 120 8.49 -1.06 -2.75
CA GLY A 120 8.04 -0.97 -1.38
C GLY A 120 8.31 -2.25 -0.61
N PHE A 121 8.84 -2.12 0.59
CA PHE A 121 9.05 -3.22 1.51
C PHE A 121 8.13 -3.08 2.71
N ILE A 122 7.47 -4.17 3.08
CA ILE A 122 6.63 -4.23 4.28
C ILE A 122 6.99 -5.45 5.12
N ARG A 123 6.82 -5.30 6.42
CA ARG A 123 6.96 -6.44 7.32
C ARG A 123 5.76 -7.37 7.24
N GLY A 124 4.58 -6.83 6.92
CA GLY A 124 3.32 -7.56 6.99
C GLY A 124 2.92 -7.93 8.41
N GLY A 125 2.07 -8.93 8.52
CA GLY A 125 1.60 -9.46 9.80
C GLY A 125 0.13 -9.93 9.74
N GLY A 126 -0.44 -10.37 10.88
CA GLY A 126 -1.86 -10.76 10.94
C GLY A 126 -2.20 -11.93 10.04
N GLY A 127 -3.19 -11.73 9.17
CA GLY A 127 -3.70 -12.75 8.27
C GLY A 127 -2.66 -13.28 7.29
N GLU A 128 -1.77 -12.42 6.79
CA GLU A 128 -0.71 -12.81 5.87
C GLU A 128 0.26 -13.81 6.52
N TYR A 129 0.70 -13.55 7.75
CA TYR A 129 1.58 -14.47 8.48
C TYR A 129 0.92 -15.82 8.77
N TRP A 130 -0.38 -15.77 9.09
CA TRP A 130 -1.17 -16.99 9.22
C TRP A 130 -1.28 -17.76 7.91
N ALA A 131 -1.54 -17.04 6.80
CA ALA A 131 -1.69 -17.64 5.48
C ALA A 131 -0.42 -18.40 5.04
N TYR A 132 0.75 -17.86 5.33
CA TYR A 132 2.05 -18.42 4.92
C TYR A 132 2.79 -19.10 6.07
N ASN A 133 2.12 -19.31 7.22
CA ASN A 133 2.71 -19.98 8.38
C ASN A 133 4.03 -19.33 8.87
N VAL A 134 4.12 -17.99 8.77
CA VAL A 134 5.28 -17.24 9.23
C VAL A 134 5.25 -17.12 10.76
N ASP A 135 6.38 -17.39 11.41
CA ASP A 135 6.56 -17.13 12.83
C ASP A 135 6.61 -15.61 13.08
N ALA A 136 5.53 -15.08 13.65
CA ALA A 136 5.41 -13.63 13.89
C ALA A 136 6.46 -13.07 14.86
N THR A 137 7.07 -13.92 15.70
CA THR A 137 8.14 -13.51 16.62
C THR A 137 9.44 -13.20 15.87
N LYS A 138 9.64 -13.81 14.71
CA LYS A 138 10.79 -13.62 13.82
C LYS A 138 10.55 -12.60 12.70
N GLY A 139 9.29 -12.17 12.50
CA GLY A 139 8.92 -11.35 11.36
C GLY A 139 9.71 -10.04 11.21
N ARG A 140 10.20 -9.44 12.31
CA ARG A 140 11.02 -8.23 12.25
C ARG A 140 12.46 -8.55 11.81
N SER A 141 13.11 -9.54 12.41
CA SER A 141 14.48 -9.92 12.04
C SER A 141 14.53 -10.48 10.60
N MET A 142 13.54 -11.30 10.21
CA MET A 142 13.40 -11.77 8.83
C MET A 142 13.23 -10.60 7.83
N PHE A 143 12.40 -9.62 8.16
CA PHE A 143 12.22 -8.43 7.31
C PHE A 143 13.53 -7.65 7.14
N ASN A 144 14.23 -7.36 8.24
CA ASN A 144 15.46 -6.59 8.21
C ASN A 144 16.54 -7.30 7.37
N GLU A 145 16.73 -8.58 7.61
CA GLU A 145 17.72 -9.39 6.89
C GLU A 145 17.37 -9.54 5.40
N ALA A 146 16.11 -9.80 5.07
CA ALA A 146 15.66 -9.89 3.68
C ALA A 146 15.87 -8.58 2.91
N ALA A 147 15.50 -7.43 3.52
CA ALA A 147 15.68 -6.13 2.89
C ALA A 147 17.15 -5.79 2.63
N GLU A 148 18.04 -6.11 3.58
CA GLU A 148 19.47 -5.92 3.44
C GLU A 148 20.06 -6.80 2.32
N LEU A 149 19.69 -8.09 2.30
CA LEU A 149 20.13 -9.04 1.27
C LEU A 149 19.65 -8.61 -0.13
N ILE A 150 18.41 -8.14 -0.27
CA ILE A 150 17.87 -7.66 -1.54
C ILE A 150 18.67 -6.45 -2.05
N VAL A 151 18.88 -5.45 -1.21
CA VAL A 151 19.64 -4.25 -1.60
C VAL A 151 21.09 -4.62 -1.95
N LYS A 152 21.72 -5.48 -1.16
CA LYS A 152 23.07 -5.97 -1.46
C LYS A 152 23.12 -6.73 -2.79
N ALA A 153 22.13 -7.61 -3.06
CA ALA A 153 22.06 -8.33 -4.33
C ALA A 153 21.92 -7.40 -5.55
N TRP A 154 21.30 -6.24 -5.39
CA TRP A 154 21.17 -5.22 -6.45
C TRP A 154 22.45 -4.40 -6.66
N THR A 155 23.25 -4.20 -5.59
CA THR A 155 24.36 -3.24 -5.62
C THR A 155 25.74 -3.88 -5.74
N ASP A 156 25.93 -5.10 -5.25
CA ASP A 156 27.21 -5.79 -5.38
C ASP A 156 27.41 -6.32 -6.80
N ASP A 157 28.54 -6.01 -7.40
CA ASP A 157 28.88 -6.44 -8.78
C ASP A 157 29.44 -7.84 -8.82
N GLU A 158 30.07 -8.32 -7.75
CA GLU A 158 30.66 -9.64 -7.62
C GLU A 158 29.72 -10.62 -6.91
N PRO A 159 29.72 -11.90 -7.27
CA PRO A 159 29.05 -12.93 -6.48
C PRO A 159 29.52 -12.95 -5.03
N PHE A 160 28.62 -13.11 -4.08
CA PHE A 160 28.93 -13.15 -2.66
C PHE A 160 28.19 -14.30 -1.96
N ALA A 161 28.70 -14.72 -0.80
CA ALA A 161 27.97 -15.61 0.11
C ALA A 161 27.18 -14.78 1.12
N TRP A 162 26.05 -15.33 1.59
CA TRP A 162 25.25 -14.74 2.67
C TRP A 162 24.95 -15.81 3.72
N HIS A 163 25.43 -15.58 4.94
CA HIS A 163 25.22 -16.46 6.08
C HIS A 163 24.56 -15.68 7.22
N GLY A 164 23.23 -15.57 7.15
CA GLY A 164 22.45 -14.79 8.10
C GLY A 164 21.74 -15.65 9.15
N GLU A 165 20.87 -15.03 9.92
CA GLU A 165 20.06 -15.73 10.94
C GLU A 165 18.92 -16.54 10.30
N HIS A 166 18.34 -16.04 9.21
CA HIS A 166 17.13 -16.58 8.57
C HIS A 166 17.40 -17.10 7.15
N TYR A 167 18.40 -16.55 6.49
CA TYR A 167 18.71 -16.87 5.08
C TYR A 167 20.17 -17.23 4.95
N ASP A 168 20.42 -18.34 4.26
CA ASP A 168 21.76 -18.91 4.08
C ASP A 168 21.96 -19.29 2.62
N TYR A 169 22.97 -18.67 1.98
CA TYR A 169 23.32 -18.89 0.57
C TYR A 169 24.82 -18.97 0.41
N ASP A 170 25.31 -20.06 -0.14
CA ASP A 170 26.73 -20.22 -0.50
C ASP A 170 27.14 -19.24 -1.59
N VAL A 171 26.21 -18.84 -2.47
CA VAL A 171 26.43 -17.86 -3.51
C VAL A 171 25.14 -17.10 -3.85
N VAL A 172 25.25 -15.79 -3.95
CA VAL A 172 24.23 -14.87 -4.49
C VAL A 172 24.82 -14.14 -5.68
N SER A 173 24.14 -14.25 -6.82
CA SER A 173 24.47 -13.52 -8.06
C SER A 173 23.21 -13.45 -8.90
N ILE A 174 22.64 -12.25 -9.06
CA ILE A 174 21.35 -12.06 -9.72
C ILE A 174 21.48 -11.56 -11.16
N LEU A 175 20.63 -12.06 -12.02
CA LEU A 175 20.41 -11.57 -13.38
C LEU A 175 18.91 -11.56 -13.70
N PRO A 176 18.37 -10.46 -14.29
CA PRO A 176 19.09 -9.26 -14.68
C PRO A 176 19.51 -8.40 -13.48
N ARG A 177 20.35 -7.42 -13.74
CA ARG A 177 20.62 -6.32 -12.79
C ARG A 177 19.54 -5.24 -12.97
N PRO A 178 19.17 -4.49 -11.91
CA PRO A 178 18.31 -3.32 -12.06
C PRO A 178 18.85 -2.31 -13.06
N LEU A 179 17.97 -1.69 -13.83
CA LEU A 179 18.32 -0.62 -14.75
C LEU A 179 18.64 0.69 -14.00
N GLN A 180 17.90 0.96 -12.93
CA GLN A 180 18.14 2.13 -12.07
C GLN A 180 19.36 1.92 -11.19
N GLN A 181 20.18 2.98 -11.00
CA GLN A 181 21.41 2.93 -10.22
C GLN A 181 21.32 3.89 -9.02
N PRO A 182 21.86 3.51 -7.84
CA PRO A 182 22.52 2.22 -7.51
C PRO A 182 21.53 1.05 -7.41
N HIS A 183 20.24 1.30 -7.25
CA HIS A 183 19.12 0.38 -7.23
C HIS A 183 17.80 1.14 -7.42
N PRO A 184 16.68 0.45 -7.72
CA PRO A 184 15.36 1.08 -7.74
C PRO A 184 15.05 1.79 -6.41
N PRO A 185 14.39 2.95 -6.41
CA PRO A 185 14.00 3.61 -5.17
C PRO A 185 13.25 2.65 -4.25
N VAL A 186 13.63 2.66 -2.96
CA VAL A 186 12.95 1.86 -1.92
C VAL A 186 12.08 2.76 -1.07
N ILE A 187 10.86 2.31 -0.77
CA ILE A 187 9.94 2.98 0.15
C ILE A 187 9.52 2.02 1.28
N MET A 188 9.18 2.58 2.43
CA MET A 188 8.60 1.85 3.55
C MET A 188 7.12 2.18 3.67
N ALA A 189 6.25 1.17 3.59
CA ALA A 189 4.84 1.33 3.91
C ALA A 189 4.58 0.80 5.33
N GLY A 190 4.26 1.69 6.27
CA GLY A 190 4.07 1.32 7.66
C GLY A 190 3.88 2.49 8.60
N ASN A 191 3.55 2.16 9.87
CA ASN A 191 3.30 3.14 10.92
C ASN A 191 3.76 2.65 12.31
N SER A 192 4.51 1.53 12.41
CA SER A 192 5.12 1.13 13.68
C SER A 192 6.42 1.89 13.92
N ALA A 193 6.77 2.11 15.20
CA ALA A 193 8.01 2.76 15.58
C ALA A 193 9.22 2.15 14.86
N GLU A 194 9.35 0.81 14.89
CA GLU A 194 10.45 0.11 14.24
C GLU A 194 10.48 0.29 12.71
N SER A 195 9.32 0.42 12.06
CA SER A 195 9.26 0.66 10.61
C SER A 195 9.65 2.10 10.27
N ILE A 196 9.26 3.04 11.13
CA ILE A 196 9.61 4.45 11.01
C ILE A 196 11.12 4.65 11.19
N GLU A 197 11.68 4.07 12.26
CA GLU A 197 13.11 4.09 12.56
C GLU A 197 13.93 3.48 11.41
N TRP A 198 13.53 2.28 10.96
CA TRP A 198 14.16 1.59 9.83
C TRP A 198 14.19 2.44 8.54
N ALA A 199 13.09 3.13 8.24
CA ALA A 199 13.02 4.01 7.09
C ALA A 199 13.93 5.26 7.26
N ALA A 200 13.92 5.87 8.45
CA ALA A 200 14.73 7.05 8.75
C ALA A 200 16.24 6.77 8.68
N GLU A 201 16.69 5.64 9.25
CA GLU A 201 18.09 5.20 9.23
C GLU A 201 18.65 5.03 7.81
N ARG A 202 17.78 4.58 6.88
CA ARG A 202 18.15 4.32 5.48
C ARG A 202 17.82 5.45 4.53
N ARG A 203 17.23 6.53 5.04
CA ARG A 203 16.71 7.66 4.25
C ARG A 203 15.71 7.20 3.20
N TYR A 204 14.82 6.26 3.56
CA TYR A 204 13.76 5.80 2.69
C TYR A 204 12.47 6.56 2.97
N PRO A 205 11.70 6.94 1.93
CA PRO A 205 10.39 7.55 2.11
C PRO A 205 9.44 6.65 2.89
N LEU A 206 8.67 7.28 3.78
CA LEU A 206 7.64 6.63 4.59
C LEU A 206 6.25 6.92 4.02
N PHE A 207 5.50 5.85 3.75
CA PHE A 207 4.12 5.91 3.28
C PHE A 207 3.18 5.30 4.30
N THR A 208 2.00 5.92 4.50
CA THR A 208 1.02 5.44 5.46
C THR A 208 -0.42 5.62 4.96
N SER A 209 -1.34 4.81 5.50
CA SER A 209 -2.73 4.74 5.07
C SER A 209 -3.66 4.36 6.22
N PHE A 210 -4.97 4.44 5.98
CA PHE A 210 -6.05 3.88 6.81
C PHE A 210 -6.15 4.40 8.25
N SER A 211 -5.42 5.46 8.60
CA SER A 211 -5.49 6.10 9.92
C SER A 211 -5.99 7.53 9.81
N PRO A 212 -6.67 8.08 10.85
CA PRO A 212 -7.06 9.48 10.89
C PRO A 212 -5.90 10.43 10.69
N THR A 213 -6.16 11.59 10.09
CA THR A 213 -5.14 12.61 9.80
C THR A 213 -4.28 12.95 10.99
N ARG A 214 -4.89 13.11 12.19
CA ARG A 214 -4.14 13.38 13.42
C ARG A 214 -3.07 12.33 13.73
N GLN A 215 -3.42 11.05 13.60
CA GLN A 215 -2.48 9.95 13.88
C GLN A 215 -1.37 9.86 12.84
N ILE A 216 -1.69 10.14 11.57
CA ILE A 216 -0.66 10.21 10.52
C ILE A 216 0.28 11.39 10.76
N ALA A 217 -0.23 12.52 11.23
CA ALA A 217 0.61 13.66 11.62
C ALA A 217 1.57 13.29 12.78
N GLU A 218 1.10 12.53 13.78
CA GLU A 218 1.93 12.01 14.86
C GLU A 218 3.01 11.03 14.31
N THR A 219 2.65 10.14 13.37
CA THR A 219 3.58 9.22 12.68
C THR A 219 4.67 9.96 11.92
N PHE A 220 4.31 10.96 11.12
CA PHE A 220 5.29 11.75 10.37
C PHE A 220 6.10 12.69 11.26
N GLY A 221 5.52 13.17 12.36
CA GLY A 221 6.24 13.90 13.40
C GLY A 221 7.33 13.06 14.06
N TYR A 222 7.02 11.79 14.37
CA TYR A 222 8.01 10.85 14.90
C TYR A 222 9.10 10.52 13.87
N TYR A 223 8.73 10.28 12.60
CA TYR A 223 9.67 10.04 11.52
C TYR A 223 10.64 11.21 11.35
N GLN A 224 10.15 12.44 11.32
CA GLN A 224 10.98 13.61 11.20
C GLN A 224 11.89 13.77 12.41
N LYS A 225 11.33 13.67 13.61
CA LYS A 225 12.11 13.79 14.85
C LYS A 225 13.25 12.78 14.92
N TYR A 226 12.97 11.50 14.65
CA TYR A 226 13.99 10.45 14.68
C TYR A 226 15.06 10.66 13.60
N ALA A 227 14.67 11.05 12.40
CA ALA A 227 15.60 11.36 11.32
C ALA A 227 16.55 12.54 11.69
N GLU A 228 16.02 13.57 12.34
CA GLU A 228 16.80 14.74 12.76
C GLU A 228 17.71 14.43 13.95
N GLU A 229 17.18 13.84 15.02
CA GLU A 229 17.88 13.64 16.29
C GLU A 229 18.87 12.46 16.25
N GLU A 230 18.47 11.32 15.62
CA GLU A 230 19.26 10.09 15.65
C GLU A 230 20.03 9.84 14.34
N CYS A 231 19.54 10.36 13.19
CA CYS A 231 20.16 10.07 11.89
C CYS A 231 20.82 11.31 11.25
N GLY A 232 20.63 12.52 11.79
CA GLY A 232 21.31 13.75 11.35
C GLY A 232 20.86 14.29 9.98
N TRP A 233 19.56 14.10 9.61
CA TRP A 233 18.98 14.63 8.38
C TRP A 233 17.50 14.99 8.54
N THR A 234 17.00 15.93 7.75
CA THR A 234 15.60 16.38 7.78
C THR A 234 14.83 15.86 6.56
N PRO A 235 13.77 15.05 6.75
CA PRO A 235 12.91 14.59 5.64
C PRO A 235 12.16 15.77 5.00
N THR A 236 12.31 15.92 3.69
CA THR A 236 11.49 16.84 2.89
C THR A 236 10.11 16.24 2.58
N PRO A 237 9.13 17.00 2.02
CA PRO A 237 7.82 16.46 1.69
C PRO A 237 7.85 15.22 0.79
N GLU A 238 8.83 15.08 -0.10
CA GLU A 238 9.01 13.93 -1.01
C GLU A 238 9.26 12.62 -0.27
N PHE A 239 9.74 12.69 0.97
CA PHE A 239 9.93 11.52 1.84
C PHE A 239 8.64 11.06 2.55
N LYS A 240 7.53 11.74 2.32
CA LYS A 240 6.26 11.43 2.99
C LYS A 240 5.14 11.25 1.99
N GLY A 241 4.40 10.14 2.10
CA GLY A 241 3.24 9.86 1.27
C GLY A 241 2.04 9.38 2.08
N VAL A 242 0.85 9.79 1.69
CA VAL A 242 -0.41 9.42 2.36
C VAL A 242 -1.43 8.86 1.39
N SER A 243 -2.04 7.73 1.75
CA SER A 243 -3.18 7.16 1.02
C SER A 243 -4.50 7.54 1.68
N ARG A 244 -5.47 7.90 0.83
CA ARG A 244 -6.86 8.16 1.23
C ARG A 244 -7.81 7.52 0.22
N GLN A 245 -8.91 6.94 0.70
CA GLN A 245 -10.03 6.69 -0.21
C GLN A 245 -10.41 8.00 -0.88
N CYS A 246 -10.43 8.02 -2.21
CA CYS A 246 -10.66 9.25 -2.96
C CYS A 246 -11.67 9.03 -4.08
N TYR A 247 -12.72 9.87 -4.13
CA TYR A 247 -13.73 9.81 -5.16
C TYR A 247 -14.20 11.20 -5.58
N VAL A 248 -14.23 11.45 -6.88
CA VAL A 248 -14.71 12.70 -7.46
C VAL A 248 -15.96 12.44 -8.28
N ALA A 249 -17.00 13.23 -8.05
CA ALA A 249 -18.20 13.29 -8.87
C ALA A 249 -18.53 14.76 -9.20
N GLU A 250 -19.56 15.00 -10.01
CA GLU A 250 -19.94 16.34 -10.45
C GLU A 250 -20.36 17.24 -9.29
N THR A 251 -20.91 16.65 -8.21
CA THR A 251 -21.32 17.35 -7.00
C THR A 251 -21.04 16.53 -5.74
N ASP A 252 -20.99 17.17 -4.57
CA ASP A 252 -20.84 16.48 -3.28
C ASP A 252 -21.99 15.50 -3.01
N ALA A 253 -23.21 15.87 -3.37
CA ALA A 253 -24.38 15.00 -3.23
C ALA A 253 -24.27 13.75 -4.11
N LYS A 254 -23.78 13.91 -5.34
CA LYS A 254 -23.60 12.81 -6.28
C LYS A 254 -22.48 11.86 -5.83
N ALA A 255 -21.37 12.41 -5.32
CA ALA A 255 -20.30 11.59 -4.76
C ALA A 255 -20.80 10.75 -3.58
N ARG A 256 -21.60 11.32 -2.70
CA ARG A 256 -22.21 10.59 -1.59
C ARG A 256 -23.13 9.46 -2.09
N GLU A 257 -24.04 9.78 -3.00
CA GLU A 257 -24.96 8.80 -3.60
C GLU A 257 -24.23 7.62 -4.21
N GLU A 258 -23.12 7.89 -4.93
CA GLU A 258 -22.39 6.87 -5.68
C GLU A 258 -21.49 5.98 -4.79
N VAL A 259 -20.93 6.50 -3.68
CA VAL A 259 -19.88 5.74 -2.95
C VAL A 259 -20.05 5.61 -1.44
N GLU A 260 -21.09 6.17 -0.82
CA GLU A 260 -21.24 6.09 0.66
C GLU A 260 -21.24 4.63 1.15
N GLU A 261 -22.03 3.75 0.54
CA GLU A 261 -22.11 2.34 0.92
C GLU A 261 -20.74 1.64 0.71
N HIS A 262 -20.08 1.89 -0.41
CA HIS A 262 -18.78 1.28 -0.74
C HIS A 262 -17.68 1.72 0.21
N ALA A 263 -17.61 3.02 0.52
CA ALA A 263 -16.62 3.57 1.44
C ALA A 263 -16.83 3.04 2.87
N LEU A 264 -18.06 3.03 3.36
CA LEU A 264 -18.38 2.59 4.71
C LEU A 264 -18.21 1.07 4.87
N THR A 265 -18.42 0.28 3.82
CA THR A 265 -18.19 -1.18 3.86
C THR A 265 -16.77 -1.50 4.27
N PHE A 266 -15.77 -0.77 3.75
CA PHE A 266 -14.37 -0.98 4.14
C PHE A 266 -14.18 -0.82 5.66
N TYR A 267 -14.70 0.25 6.25
CA TYR A 267 -14.49 0.53 7.68
C TYR A 267 -15.39 -0.32 8.59
N ASN A 268 -16.62 -0.57 8.18
CA ASN A 268 -17.60 -1.28 9.02
C ASN A 268 -17.44 -2.80 8.96
N VAL A 269 -16.86 -3.34 7.88
CA VAL A 269 -16.69 -4.78 7.69
C VAL A 269 -15.25 -5.22 7.94
N LEU A 270 -14.29 -4.67 7.22
CA LEU A 270 -12.87 -5.05 7.37
C LEU A 270 -12.29 -4.67 8.73
N ALA A 271 -12.74 -3.54 9.25
CA ALA A 271 -12.33 -3.03 10.55
C ALA A 271 -13.23 -3.51 11.70
N SER A 272 -14.19 -4.42 11.44
CA SER A 272 -15.14 -4.84 12.47
C SER A 272 -14.44 -5.55 13.64
N PRO A 273 -14.86 -5.31 14.90
CA PRO A 273 -14.29 -5.98 16.06
C PRO A 273 -14.38 -7.51 15.99
N GLN A 274 -15.41 -8.06 15.33
CA GLN A 274 -15.60 -9.49 15.13
C GLN A 274 -14.56 -10.10 14.21
N LYS A 275 -14.33 -9.53 13.01
CA LYS A 275 -13.27 -10.01 12.11
C LYS A 275 -11.89 -9.86 12.72
N GLN A 276 -11.68 -8.81 13.50
CA GLN A 276 -10.42 -8.62 14.22
C GLN A 276 -10.25 -9.62 15.36
N ALA A 277 -11.32 -10.03 16.04
CA ALA A 277 -11.27 -11.09 17.06
C ALA A 277 -10.95 -12.45 16.42
N GLU A 278 -11.60 -12.79 15.30
CA GLU A 278 -11.29 -14.00 14.51
C GLU A 278 -9.83 -14.03 14.08
N MET A 279 -9.30 -12.90 13.58
CA MET A 279 -7.88 -12.77 13.25
C MET A 279 -6.96 -12.79 14.47
N LYS A 280 -7.42 -12.33 15.64
CA LYS A 280 -6.66 -12.38 16.91
C LYS A 280 -6.51 -13.78 17.45
N ASP A 281 -7.55 -14.58 17.45
CA ASP A 281 -7.50 -15.96 17.97
C ASP A 281 -6.51 -16.83 17.19
N VAL A 282 -6.41 -16.58 15.87
CA VAL A 282 -5.43 -17.28 15.03
C VAL A 282 -4.01 -16.74 15.21
N SER A 283 -3.85 -15.45 15.53
CA SER A 283 -2.55 -14.77 15.57
C SER A 283 -1.99 -14.52 16.98
N ALA A 284 -2.84 -14.49 18.02
CA ALA A 284 -2.46 -14.07 19.38
C ALA A 284 -1.36 -14.94 20.02
N ALA A 285 -1.34 -16.22 19.70
CA ALA A 285 -0.32 -17.14 20.21
C ALA A 285 1.09 -16.93 19.60
N ARG A 286 1.25 -16.04 18.62
CA ARG A 286 2.47 -15.91 17.79
C ARG A 286 3.10 -14.51 17.81
N TYR A 287 2.66 -13.60 18.71
CA TYR A 287 3.22 -12.24 18.77
C TYR A 287 4.00 -12.01 20.07
N THR A 288 5.13 -11.31 19.97
CA THR A 288 5.81 -10.73 21.15
C THR A 288 4.97 -9.60 21.73
N GLU A 289 5.12 -9.29 23.04
CA GLU A 289 4.42 -8.18 23.70
C GLU A 289 4.59 -6.84 22.94
N ARG A 290 5.77 -6.55 22.40
CA ARG A 290 6.07 -5.33 21.64
C ARG A 290 5.35 -5.31 20.29
N SER A 291 5.33 -6.43 19.57
CA SER A 291 4.58 -6.59 18.31
C SER A 291 3.06 -6.55 18.55
N PHE A 292 2.61 -7.06 19.71
CA PHE A 292 1.21 -7.04 20.11
C PHE A 292 0.72 -5.63 20.45
N SER A 293 1.48 -4.84 21.19
CA SER A 293 1.19 -3.44 21.51
C SER A 293 0.95 -2.60 20.27
N TYR A 294 1.81 -2.74 19.27
CA TYR A 294 1.66 -2.07 17.98
C TYR A 294 0.38 -2.47 17.24
N LYS A 295 0.10 -3.76 17.13
CA LYS A 295 -1.12 -4.24 16.46
C LYS A 295 -2.39 -3.88 17.22
N THR A 296 -2.33 -3.87 18.54
CA THR A 296 -3.45 -3.40 19.36
C THR A 296 -3.74 -1.93 19.05
N GLN A 297 -2.73 -1.10 18.83
CA GLN A 297 -2.93 0.29 18.42
C GLN A 297 -3.52 0.42 17.02
N THR A 298 -2.98 -0.27 16.01
CA THR A 298 -3.50 -0.22 14.63
C THR A 298 -4.91 -0.82 14.55
N HIS A 299 -5.17 -1.93 15.23
CA HIS A 299 -6.49 -2.54 15.28
C HIS A 299 -7.48 -1.73 16.13
N VAL A 300 -7.03 -1.06 17.18
CA VAL A 300 -7.87 -0.09 17.93
C VAL A 300 -8.27 1.06 17.01
N HIS A 301 -7.39 1.54 16.16
CA HIS A 301 -7.72 2.62 15.22
C HIS A 301 -8.68 2.18 14.12
N LEU A 302 -8.52 0.97 13.57
CA LEU A 302 -9.47 0.39 12.65
C LEU A 302 -10.80 0.04 13.37
N ALA A 303 -10.75 -0.52 14.58
CA ALA A 303 -11.94 -0.81 15.38
C ALA A 303 -12.69 0.47 15.83
N GLN A 304 -11.98 1.57 16.06
CA GLN A 304 -12.59 2.89 16.29
C GLN A 304 -13.25 3.45 15.02
N ALA A 305 -12.91 2.91 13.84
CA ALA A 305 -13.57 3.23 12.59
C ALA A 305 -14.85 2.40 12.38
N ALA A 306 -15.02 1.25 13.05
CA ALA A 306 -16.23 0.46 12.96
C ALA A 306 -17.47 1.23 13.46
N GLY A 307 -18.58 1.18 12.70
CA GLY A 307 -19.77 1.97 12.97
C GLY A 307 -19.63 3.45 12.59
N THR A 308 -18.69 3.80 11.71
CA THR A 308 -18.51 5.16 11.22
C THR A 308 -19.62 5.60 10.27
N THR A 309 -19.90 6.91 10.26
CA THR A 309 -20.80 7.56 9.32
C THR A 309 -20.02 8.22 8.18
N TRP A 310 -20.71 8.59 7.11
CA TRP A 310 -20.15 9.36 6.01
C TRP A 310 -19.43 10.63 6.47
N GLU A 311 -20.05 11.37 7.38
CA GLU A 311 -19.49 12.59 7.95
C GLU A 311 -18.21 12.29 8.73
N SER A 312 -18.24 11.28 9.60
CA SER A 312 -17.10 10.97 10.47
C SER A 312 -15.87 10.47 9.70
N VAL A 313 -16.03 9.71 8.62
CA VAL A 313 -14.88 9.26 7.80
C VAL A 313 -14.24 10.43 7.06
N GLN A 314 -15.05 11.41 6.64
CA GLN A 314 -14.56 12.62 5.99
C GLN A 314 -13.88 13.58 6.97
N GLU A 315 -14.46 13.83 8.14
CA GLU A 315 -13.89 14.69 9.20
C GLU A 315 -12.54 14.16 9.70
N ARG A 316 -12.42 12.84 9.81
CA ARG A 316 -11.18 12.17 10.21
C ARG A 316 -10.15 12.10 9.09
N GLY A 317 -10.48 12.53 7.87
CA GLY A 317 -9.62 12.49 6.71
C GLY A 317 -9.35 11.08 6.16
N LEU A 318 -10.22 10.11 6.46
CA LEU A 318 -10.12 8.74 5.96
C LEU A 318 -10.64 8.63 4.52
N LEU A 319 -11.66 9.42 4.19
CA LEU A 319 -12.29 9.55 2.89
C LEU A 319 -12.23 10.99 2.40
N ILE A 320 -11.83 11.16 1.15
CA ILE A 320 -11.92 12.42 0.40
C ILE A 320 -12.88 12.18 -0.75
N ALA A 321 -14.13 12.62 -0.61
CA ALA A 321 -15.14 12.46 -1.65
C ALA A 321 -15.97 13.74 -1.79
N GLY A 322 -16.32 14.07 -3.04
CA GLY A 322 -17.10 15.27 -3.36
C GLY A 322 -16.93 15.75 -4.78
N SER A 323 -17.35 17.00 -5.02
CA SER A 323 -17.07 17.76 -6.23
C SER A 323 -15.57 18.02 -6.39
N PRO A 324 -15.09 18.38 -7.60
CA PRO A 324 -13.68 18.75 -7.80
C PRO A 324 -13.18 19.79 -6.79
N ASP A 325 -13.94 20.86 -6.53
CA ASP A 325 -13.55 21.90 -5.58
C ASP A 325 -13.42 21.36 -4.14
N THR A 326 -14.35 20.50 -3.71
CA THR A 326 -14.30 19.86 -2.40
C THR A 326 -13.09 18.93 -2.28
N VAL A 327 -12.80 18.15 -3.30
CA VAL A 327 -11.65 17.22 -3.30
C VAL A 327 -10.32 17.99 -3.31
N ILE A 328 -10.18 19.01 -4.15
CA ILE A 328 -8.98 19.88 -4.17
C ILE A 328 -8.73 20.49 -2.79
N ARG A 329 -9.75 21.10 -2.19
CA ARG A 329 -9.63 21.71 -0.84
C ARG A 329 -9.18 20.67 0.19
N LYS A 330 -9.80 19.49 0.22
CA LYS A 330 -9.47 18.44 1.20
C LYS A 330 -8.08 17.85 0.97
N ILE A 331 -7.62 17.70 -0.27
CA ILE A 331 -6.25 17.25 -0.56
C ILE A 331 -5.22 18.28 -0.07
N ARG A 332 -5.49 19.58 -0.28
CA ARG A 332 -4.66 20.68 0.26
C ARG A 332 -4.59 20.63 1.78
N GLU A 333 -5.75 20.46 2.45
CA GLU A 333 -5.80 20.28 3.90
C GLU A 333 -4.93 19.09 4.39
N GLN A 334 -4.94 17.95 3.68
CA GLN A 334 -4.05 16.82 3.99
C GLN A 334 -2.59 17.17 3.75
N ARG A 335 -2.25 17.78 2.63
CA ARG A 335 -0.88 18.22 2.31
C ARG A 335 -0.33 19.12 3.41
N ASP A 336 -1.10 20.14 3.77
CA ASP A 336 -0.66 21.16 4.73
C ASP A 336 -0.57 20.61 6.17
N ALA A 337 -1.51 19.75 6.56
CA ALA A 337 -1.51 19.12 7.89
C ALA A 337 -0.41 18.06 8.07
N LEU A 338 -0.01 17.37 6.99
CA LEU A 338 0.89 16.22 7.03
C LEU A 338 2.27 16.52 6.46
N GLY A 339 2.44 17.60 5.71
CA GLY A 339 3.68 17.94 5.01
C GLY A 339 4.10 16.87 4.02
N VAL A 340 3.16 16.31 3.25
CA VAL A 340 3.40 15.22 2.30
C VAL A 340 3.65 15.74 0.90
N GLY A 341 4.57 15.10 0.17
CA GLY A 341 4.83 15.37 -1.25
C GLY A 341 4.12 14.41 -2.20
N THR A 342 3.57 13.30 -1.69
CA THR A 342 2.86 12.32 -2.51
C THR A 342 1.49 11.99 -1.92
N PHE A 343 0.46 12.13 -2.73
CA PHE A 343 -0.92 11.72 -2.42
C PHE A 343 -1.25 10.44 -3.20
N LEU A 344 -1.71 9.42 -2.49
CA LEU A 344 -2.18 8.18 -3.08
C LEU A 344 -3.71 8.20 -3.09
N SER A 345 -4.29 8.38 -4.27
CA SER A 345 -5.71 8.25 -4.51
C SER A 345 -6.09 6.78 -4.47
N TYR A 346 -6.59 6.30 -3.33
CA TYR A 346 -7.05 4.91 -3.20
C TYR A 346 -8.41 4.75 -3.89
N LEU A 347 -8.40 4.06 -5.02
CA LEU A 347 -9.55 3.83 -5.89
C LEU A 347 -9.27 2.61 -6.79
N PRO A 348 -10.21 1.63 -6.93
CA PRO A 348 -11.47 1.50 -6.21
C PRO A 348 -11.30 1.04 -4.76
N PHE A 349 -12.31 1.21 -3.95
CA PHE A 349 -12.32 0.83 -2.54
C PHE A 349 -13.62 0.13 -2.12
N GLY A 350 -13.54 -0.67 -1.05
CA GLY A 350 -14.68 -1.39 -0.50
C GLY A 350 -15.27 -2.38 -1.52
N THR A 351 -16.49 -2.13 -1.95
CA THR A 351 -17.20 -2.93 -2.95
C THR A 351 -17.38 -2.20 -4.29
N LEU A 352 -16.64 -1.11 -4.51
CA LEU A 352 -16.71 -0.33 -5.75
C LEU A 352 -16.00 -1.08 -6.89
N GLU A 353 -16.73 -1.36 -7.96
CA GLU A 353 -16.17 -2.02 -9.13
C GLU A 353 -15.30 -1.07 -9.98
N PRO A 354 -14.26 -1.59 -10.68
CA PRO A 354 -13.36 -0.77 -11.51
C PRO A 354 -14.10 0.10 -12.55
N LYS A 355 -15.17 -0.40 -13.14
CA LYS A 355 -15.95 0.36 -14.14
C LYS A 355 -16.59 1.63 -13.57
N HIS A 356 -16.99 1.62 -12.29
CA HIS A 356 -17.54 2.80 -11.62
C HIS A 356 -16.42 3.74 -11.15
N ALA A 357 -15.25 3.19 -10.78
CA ALA A 357 -14.08 3.96 -10.43
C ALA A 357 -13.52 4.76 -11.62
N MET A 358 -13.64 4.24 -12.86
CA MET A 358 -13.12 4.87 -14.08
C MET A 358 -13.64 6.29 -14.26
N LYS A 359 -14.95 6.53 -14.03
CA LYS A 359 -15.55 7.87 -14.14
C LYS A 359 -14.89 8.87 -13.18
N SER A 360 -14.69 8.45 -11.93
CA SER A 360 -14.02 9.29 -10.92
C SER A 360 -12.56 9.53 -11.27
N LEU A 361 -11.84 8.50 -11.76
CA LEU A 361 -10.46 8.62 -12.21
C LEU A 361 -10.31 9.69 -13.30
N GLU A 362 -11.18 9.66 -14.33
CA GLU A 362 -11.15 10.61 -15.43
C GLU A 362 -11.50 12.03 -15.00
N LEU A 363 -12.51 12.18 -14.15
CA LEU A 363 -12.90 13.49 -13.62
C LEU A 363 -11.82 14.07 -12.69
N PHE A 364 -11.19 13.26 -11.85
CA PHE A 364 -10.04 13.66 -11.04
C PHE A 364 -8.89 14.15 -11.91
N ALA A 365 -8.54 13.39 -12.95
CA ALA A 365 -7.45 13.77 -13.85
C ALA A 365 -7.72 15.08 -14.60
N LYS A 366 -8.97 15.32 -14.99
CA LYS A 366 -9.36 16.52 -15.72
C LYS A 366 -9.44 17.77 -14.85
N GLU A 367 -10.05 17.68 -13.68
CA GLU A 367 -10.45 18.85 -12.89
C GLU A 367 -9.59 19.03 -11.60
N VAL A 368 -9.03 17.95 -11.04
CA VAL A 368 -8.30 18.02 -9.75
C VAL A 368 -6.79 17.99 -9.97
N LEU A 369 -6.31 17.01 -10.74
CA LEU A 369 -4.88 16.73 -10.92
C LEU A 369 -4.07 17.96 -11.39
N PRO A 370 -4.50 18.75 -12.38
CA PRO A 370 -3.76 19.94 -12.80
C PRO A 370 -3.59 20.95 -11.68
N VAL A 371 -4.66 21.18 -10.90
CA VAL A 371 -4.69 22.20 -9.84
C VAL A 371 -3.76 21.85 -8.67
N ILE A 372 -3.76 20.57 -8.22
CA ILE A 372 -2.94 20.16 -7.07
C ILE A 372 -1.47 19.93 -7.42
N ARG A 373 -1.13 19.85 -8.71
CA ARG A 373 0.27 19.77 -9.17
C ARG A 373 0.96 21.12 -9.17
N ASP A 374 0.24 22.17 -9.53
CA ASP A 374 0.77 23.54 -9.62
C ASP A 374 0.96 24.19 -8.25
N ASP A 375 0.45 23.55 -7.21
CA ASP A 375 0.62 23.92 -5.81
C ASP A 375 1.96 23.43 -5.22
#